data_7f1359aa376e331413c9e9fd03828a71
#
_entry.id   7f1359aa376e331413c9e9fd03828a71
#
_cell.length_a   1.000
_cell.length_b   1.000
_cell.length_c   1.000
_cell.angle_alpha   90.00
_cell.angle_beta   90.00
_cell.angle_gamma   90.00
#
_symmetry.space_group_name_H-M   'P 1'
#
loop_
_entity.id
_entity.type
_entity.pdbx_description
1 polymer ?
#
loop_
_entity_poly.entity_id
_entity_poly.type
_entity_poly.pdbx_seq_one_letter_code
_entity_poly.pdbx_strand_id
1 'polypeptide(L)'
;MIKKKINNEDLLKYEEITKDYDPLRFVPKAQIKKKIRYMNPDDVDKVFEIESTDDDIVNVRNKELNIESKASEFIRLLFNAPETLGSYKVCVIVKNKANKEVEEVLRFHIQVNNS
;
A
#
# COMPACT_ATOMS: atom_id res chain seq x y z
N MET A 1 10.88 1.37 -22.82
CA MET A 1 9.41 1.43 -22.61
C MET A 1 9.10 1.93 -21.19
N ILE A 2 8.29 2.95 -21.10
CA ILE A 2 7.90 3.49 -19.80
C ILE A 2 6.83 2.60 -19.18
N LYS A 3 7.12 2.08 -18.01
CA LYS A 3 6.13 1.27 -17.30
C LYS A 3 5.05 2.18 -16.74
N LYS A 4 3.81 1.98 -17.17
CA LYS A 4 2.68 2.78 -16.70
C LYS A 4 2.37 2.45 -15.24
N LYS A 5 2.35 3.45 -14.39
CA LYS A 5 2.01 3.30 -12.99
C LYS A 5 0.49 3.21 -12.84
N ILE A 6 0.02 2.31 -11.97
CA ILE A 6 -1.40 2.21 -11.67
C ILE A 6 -1.81 3.45 -10.88
N ASN A 7 -2.89 4.12 -11.32
CA ASN A 7 -3.42 5.28 -10.62
C ASN A 7 -4.70 4.94 -9.83
N ASN A 8 -5.18 5.88 -9.04
CA ASN A 8 -6.34 5.65 -8.17
C ASN A 8 -7.62 5.33 -8.95
N GLU A 9 -7.78 5.85 -10.16
CA GLU A 9 -8.96 5.58 -10.99
C GLU A 9 -8.98 4.14 -11.46
N ASP A 10 -7.81 3.58 -11.81
CA ASP A 10 -7.70 2.20 -12.25
C ASP A 10 -8.08 1.22 -11.14
N LEU A 11 -8.07 1.66 -9.88
CA LEU A 11 -8.34 0.80 -8.74
C LEU A 11 -9.81 0.68 -8.37
N LEU A 12 -10.70 1.44 -9.02
CA LEU A 12 -12.14 1.36 -8.75
C LEU A 12 -12.70 -0.04 -8.96
N LYS A 13 -12.14 -0.78 -9.90
CA LYS A 13 -12.54 -2.17 -10.17
C LYS A 13 -12.18 -3.14 -9.05
N TYR A 14 -11.36 -2.71 -8.09
CA TYR A 14 -10.94 -3.55 -6.97
C TYR A 14 -11.62 -3.17 -5.65
N GLU A 15 -12.72 -2.44 -5.67
CA GLU A 15 -13.39 -1.98 -4.45
C GLU A 15 -13.75 -3.12 -3.50
N GLU A 16 -14.13 -4.30 -4.01
CA GLU A 16 -14.50 -5.45 -3.18
C GLU A 16 -13.33 -6.01 -2.37
N ILE A 17 -12.10 -5.80 -2.83
CA ILE A 17 -10.89 -6.27 -2.16
C ILE A 17 -10.05 -5.11 -1.62
N THR A 18 -10.67 -3.94 -1.49
CA THR A 18 -10.00 -2.75 -0.96
C THR A 18 -10.31 -2.61 0.53
N LYS A 19 -9.24 -2.46 1.31
CA LYS A 19 -9.34 -2.17 2.73
C LYS A 19 -9.02 -0.71 2.95
N ASP A 20 -9.96 0.04 3.55
CA ASP A 20 -9.76 1.43 3.92
C ASP A 20 -9.22 1.53 5.34
N TYR A 21 -8.21 2.35 5.52
CA TYR A 21 -7.67 2.66 6.84
C TYR A 21 -8.16 4.02 7.30
N ASP A 22 -8.22 4.20 8.62
CA ASP A 22 -8.58 5.48 9.21
C ASP A 22 -7.63 6.56 8.75
N PRO A 23 -8.11 7.81 8.58
CA PRO A 23 -7.26 8.90 8.14
C PRO A 23 -6.04 9.10 9.05
N LEU A 24 -4.89 9.30 8.41
CA LEU A 24 -3.63 9.59 9.08
C LEU A 24 -3.38 11.10 8.97
N ARG A 25 -3.11 11.72 10.10
CA ARG A 25 -2.90 13.17 10.16
C ARG A 25 -1.45 13.48 10.40
N PHE A 26 -0.89 14.35 9.58
CA PHE A 26 0.50 14.74 9.64
C PHE A 26 0.67 16.26 9.57
N VAL A 27 1.76 16.75 10.13
CA VAL A 27 2.25 18.09 9.79
C VAL A 27 3.12 17.94 8.53
N PRO A 28 3.33 19.03 7.77
CA PRO A 28 4.17 18.97 6.56
C PRO A 28 5.54 18.35 6.82
N LYS A 29 6.01 17.55 5.88
CA LYS A 29 7.31 16.89 5.90
C LYS A 29 7.51 15.83 7.01
N ALA A 30 6.48 15.52 7.77
CA ALA A 30 6.58 14.47 8.79
C ALA A 30 6.84 13.11 8.15
N GLN A 31 7.58 12.27 8.85
CA GLN A 31 7.82 10.89 8.43
C GLN A 31 7.41 9.94 9.54
N ILE A 32 6.80 8.83 9.15
CA ILE A 32 6.46 7.78 10.10
C ILE A 32 6.60 6.42 9.44
N LYS A 33 7.14 5.47 10.20
CA LYS A 33 7.23 4.08 9.76
C LYS A 33 6.04 3.31 10.31
N LYS A 34 5.42 2.51 9.45
CA LYS A 34 4.33 1.62 9.86
C LYS A 34 4.55 0.24 9.28
N LYS A 35 3.99 -0.76 9.95
CA LYS A 35 3.97 -2.11 9.42
C LYS A 35 2.55 -2.63 9.49
N ILE A 36 2.16 -3.38 8.45
CA ILE A 36 0.83 -3.95 8.35
C ILE A 36 0.97 -5.46 8.23
N ARG A 37 0.29 -6.17 9.09
CA ARG A 37 0.29 -7.63 9.04
C ARG A 37 -0.56 -8.09 7.87
N TYR A 38 0.01 -8.93 7.02
CA TYR A 38 -0.70 -9.50 5.89
C TYR A 38 -0.62 -11.02 5.94
N MET A 39 -1.77 -11.68 5.86
CA MET A 39 -1.85 -13.14 5.93
C MET A 39 -2.08 -13.74 4.55
N ASN A 40 -1.36 -14.82 4.27
CA ASN A 40 -1.63 -15.64 3.10
C ASN A 40 -2.80 -16.59 3.45
N PRO A 41 -3.99 -16.40 2.85
CA PRO A 41 -5.16 -17.20 3.20
C PRO A 41 -5.19 -18.60 2.57
N ASP A 42 -4.27 -18.87 1.65
CA ASP A 42 -4.31 -20.11 0.86
C ASP A 42 -3.48 -21.24 1.46
N ASP A 43 -3.71 -22.43 0.95
CA ASP A 43 -3.04 -23.65 1.41
C ASP A 43 -1.66 -23.86 0.77
N VAL A 44 -1.20 -22.92 -0.03
CA VAL A 44 0.10 -22.97 -0.70
C VAL A 44 0.92 -21.75 -0.36
N ASP A 45 2.23 -21.89 -0.35
CA ASP A 45 3.14 -20.76 -0.16
C ASP A 45 3.02 -19.83 -1.36
N LYS A 46 3.09 -18.53 -1.10
CA LYS A 46 2.96 -17.51 -2.15
C LYS A 46 4.01 -16.42 -2.02
N VAL A 47 4.35 -15.86 -3.16
CA VAL A 47 5.19 -14.66 -3.22
C VAL A 47 4.30 -13.50 -3.68
N PHE A 48 4.30 -12.43 -2.89
CA PHE A 48 3.53 -11.23 -3.20
C PHE A 48 4.46 -10.09 -3.61
N GLU A 49 4.01 -9.31 -4.58
CA GLU A 49 4.67 -8.08 -4.96
C GLU A 49 3.84 -6.92 -4.42
N ILE A 50 4.51 -5.96 -3.78
CA ILE A 50 3.86 -4.85 -3.10
C ILE A 50 4.23 -3.55 -3.81
N GLU A 51 3.24 -2.80 -4.26
CA GLU A 51 3.45 -1.54 -4.98
C GLU A 51 2.66 -0.40 -4.34
N SER A 52 3.22 0.81 -4.39
CA SER A 52 2.51 2.02 -3.98
C SER A 52 2.07 2.81 -5.21
N THR A 53 0.90 3.44 -5.15
CA THR A 53 0.45 4.32 -6.22
C THR A 53 1.19 5.66 -6.19
N ASP A 54 1.82 6.00 -5.07
CA ASP A 54 2.65 7.20 -4.94
C ASP A 54 3.80 6.93 -3.96
N ASP A 55 4.95 6.57 -4.50
CA ASP A 55 6.13 6.22 -3.70
C ASP A 55 6.70 7.39 -2.92
N ASP A 56 6.40 8.61 -3.32
CA ASP A 56 6.87 9.81 -2.61
C ASP A 56 6.13 9.98 -1.29
N ILE A 57 4.87 9.59 -1.24
CA ILE A 57 4.05 9.70 -0.03
C ILE A 57 4.11 8.43 0.79
N VAL A 58 3.93 7.27 0.15
CA VAL A 58 4.01 5.97 0.82
C VAL A 58 5.02 5.10 0.10
N ASN A 59 6.18 4.89 0.72
CA ASN A 59 7.23 4.06 0.16
C ASN A 59 7.16 2.66 0.77
N VAL A 60 7.09 1.64 -0.09
CA VAL A 60 7.10 0.24 0.35
C VAL A 60 8.55 -0.19 0.56
N ARG A 61 8.89 -0.59 1.78
CA ARG A 61 10.25 -0.96 2.14
C ARG A 61 10.60 -2.38 1.71
N ASN A 62 9.62 -3.28 1.72
CA ASN A 62 9.80 -4.66 1.29
C ASN A 62 8.83 -4.97 0.13
N LYS A 63 9.30 -4.73 -1.08
CA LYS A 63 8.47 -4.84 -2.29
C LYS A 63 8.11 -6.27 -2.68
N GLU A 64 8.72 -7.25 -2.05
CA GLU A 64 8.44 -8.65 -2.31
C GLU A 64 8.36 -9.39 -0.98
N LEU A 65 7.30 -10.18 -0.79
CA LEU A 65 7.07 -10.96 0.42
C LEU A 65 6.82 -12.41 0.10
N ASN A 66 7.61 -13.30 0.72
CA ASN A 66 7.35 -14.73 0.71
C ASN A 66 6.53 -15.07 1.95
N ILE A 67 5.31 -15.54 1.76
CA ILE A 67 4.46 -15.90 2.89
C ILE A 67 4.02 -17.35 2.75
N GLU A 68 4.41 -18.17 3.72
CA GLU A 68 4.03 -19.57 3.74
C GLU A 68 2.50 -19.71 3.88
N SER A 69 2.00 -20.88 3.50
CA SER A 69 0.58 -21.20 3.61
C SER A 69 0.05 -20.86 5.00
N LYS A 70 -1.04 -20.08 5.06
CA LYS A 70 -1.72 -19.68 6.30
C LYS A 70 -0.87 -18.85 7.27
N ALA A 71 0.34 -18.47 6.87
CA ALA A 71 1.23 -17.64 7.68
C ALA A 71 1.02 -16.16 7.40
N SER A 72 1.64 -15.31 8.21
CA SER A 72 1.59 -13.85 8.07
C SER A 72 2.99 -13.26 8.05
N GLU A 73 3.13 -12.16 7.34
CA GLU A 73 4.34 -11.35 7.31
C GLU A 73 3.93 -9.87 7.36
N PHE A 74 4.89 -9.00 7.66
CA PHE A 74 4.60 -7.56 7.73
C PHE A 74 4.99 -6.86 6.44
N ILE A 75 4.05 -6.07 5.91
CA ILE A 75 4.33 -5.09 4.88
C ILE A 75 4.88 -3.86 5.60
N ARG A 76 6.08 -3.43 5.26
CA ARG A 76 6.74 -2.30 5.91
C ARG A 76 6.64 -1.06 5.04
N LEU A 77 6.10 0.01 5.61
CA LEU A 77 5.81 1.24 4.90
C LEU A 77 6.51 2.42 5.56
N LEU A 78 6.99 3.35 4.73
CA LEU A 78 7.47 4.64 5.18
C LEU A 78 6.55 5.71 4.61
N PHE A 79 5.87 6.44 5.49
CA PHE A 79 5.00 7.55 5.10
C PHE A 79 5.79 8.86 5.16
N ASN A 80 5.72 9.62 4.07
CA ASN A 80 6.32 10.95 3.97
C ASN A 80 5.22 11.96 3.69
N ALA A 81 4.93 12.82 4.64
CA ALA A 81 3.91 13.83 4.44
C ALA A 81 4.39 14.88 3.43
N PRO A 82 3.56 15.21 2.41
CA PRO A 82 3.88 16.30 1.50
C PRO A 82 4.02 17.63 2.21
N GLU A 83 4.71 18.60 1.57
CA GLU A 83 4.82 19.95 2.09
C GLU A 83 3.50 20.71 1.98
N THR A 84 2.72 20.43 0.95
CA THR A 84 1.47 21.12 0.67
C THR A 84 0.35 20.62 1.57
N LEU A 85 -0.34 21.51 2.23
CA LEU A 85 -1.51 21.18 3.05
C LEU A 85 -2.61 20.60 2.16
N GLY A 86 -3.35 19.64 2.68
CA GLY A 86 -4.45 19.05 1.95
C GLY A 86 -4.68 17.59 2.29
N SER A 87 -5.56 16.98 1.52
CA SER A 87 -5.90 15.57 1.65
C SER A 87 -5.37 14.79 0.47
N TYR A 88 -4.79 13.62 0.75
CA TYR A 88 -4.18 12.77 -0.25
C TYR A 88 -4.69 11.33 -0.09
N LYS A 89 -4.94 10.68 -1.21
CA LYS A 89 -5.32 9.26 -1.22
C LYS A 89 -4.20 8.48 -1.89
N VAL A 90 -3.67 7.51 -1.17
CA VAL A 90 -2.60 6.65 -1.69
C VAL A 90 -2.94 5.20 -1.41
N CYS A 91 -2.72 4.34 -2.38
CA CYS A 91 -2.99 2.91 -2.23
C CYS A 91 -1.71 2.09 -2.30
N VAL A 92 -1.68 1.02 -1.53
CA VAL A 92 -0.67 -0.01 -1.61
C VAL A 92 -1.34 -1.24 -2.18
N ILE A 93 -0.79 -1.76 -3.26
CA ILE A 93 -1.38 -2.86 -4.02
C ILE A 93 -0.61 -4.13 -3.74
N VAL A 94 -1.33 -5.18 -3.33
CA VAL A 94 -0.75 -6.50 -3.08
C VAL A 94 -1.09 -7.40 -4.24
N LYS A 95 -0.07 -7.83 -4.99
CA LYS A 95 -0.22 -8.69 -6.16
C LYS A 95 0.40 -10.05 -5.92
N ASN A 96 -0.19 -11.07 -6.50
CA ASN A 96 0.43 -12.39 -6.56
C ASN A 96 1.52 -12.33 -7.64
N LYS A 97 2.76 -12.62 -7.28
CA LYS A 97 3.88 -12.55 -8.23
C LYS A 97 3.75 -13.54 -9.38
N ALA A 98 3.20 -14.72 -9.11
CA ALA A 98 3.11 -15.79 -10.12
C ALA A 98 2.17 -15.45 -11.27
N ASN A 99 0.99 -14.89 -10.97
CA ASN A 99 -0.03 -14.60 -11.98
C ASN A 99 -0.28 -13.11 -12.19
N LYS A 100 0.37 -12.24 -11.41
CA LYS A 100 0.23 -10.77 -11.47
C LYS A 100 -1.18 -10.27 -11.12
N GLU A 101 -2.01 -11.09 -10.53
CA GLU A 101 -3.34 -10.67 -10.10
C GLU A 101 -3.28 -9.87 -8.80
N VAL A 102 -4.10 -8.82 -8.74
CA VAL A 102 -4.24 -8.01 -7.52
C VAL A 102 -5.07 -8.81 -6.52
N GLU A 103 -4.52 -9.06 -5.35
CA GLU A 103 -5.24 -9.80 -4.30
C GLU A 103 -5.86 -8.89 -3.26
N GLU A 104 -5.26 -7.73 -3.01
CA GLU A 104 -5.81 -6.76 -2.07
C GLU A 104 -5.27 -5.37 -2.37
N VAL A 105 -6.08 -4.36 -2.06
CA VAL A 105 -5.69 -2.95 -2.15
C VAL A 105 -5.83 -2.33 -0.76
N LEU A 106 -4.77 -1.70 -0.28
CA LEU A 106 -4.76 -1.02 1.02
C LEU A 106 -4.83 0.48 0.75
N ARG A 107 -5.95 1.11 1.10
CA ARG A 107 -6.18 2.51 0.79
C ARG A 107 -5.96 3.39 2.03
N PHE A 108 -5.08 4.36 1.88
CA PHE A 108 -4.73 5.29 2.94
C PHE A 108 -5.21 6.70 2.60
N HIS A 109 -5.80 7.35 3.59
CA HIS A 109 -6.23 8.74 3.50
C HIS A 109 -5.28 9.56 4.36
N ILE A 110 -4.56 10.49 3.75
CA ILE A 110 -3.54 11.26 4.43
C ILE A 110 -3.97 12.71 4.46
N GLN A 111 -3.99 13.31 5.65
CA GLN A 111 -4.32 14.71 5.82
C GLN A 111 -3.10 15.44 6.34
N VAL A 112 -2.69 16.46 5.61
CA VAL A 112 -1.56 17.31 5.99
C VAL A 112 -2.09 18.66 6.44
N ASN A 113 -1.92 18.97 7.70
CA ASN A 113 -2.42 20.19 8.31
C ASN A 113 -1.33 20.85 9.14
N ASN A 114 -1.45 22.16 9.34
CA ASN A 114 -0.62 22.83 10.34
C ASN A 114 -1.13 22.42 11.72
N SER A 115 -0.22 22.16 12.61
CA SER A 115 -0.56 21.71 13.97
C SER A 115 -1.28 22.81 14.77
#